data_4bfaef7b52e05a96b67709fe70ff875f
#
_entry.id   4bfaef7b52e05a96b67709fe70ff875f
#
_cell.length_a   1.000
_cell.length_b   1.000
_cell.length_c   1.000
_cell.angle_alpha   90.00
_cell.angle_beta   90.00
_cell.angle_gamma   90.00
#
_symmetry.space_group_name_H-M   'P 1'
#
loop_
_entity.id
_entity.type
_entity.pdbx_description
1 polymer ?
#
loop_
_entity_poly.entity_id
_entity_poly.type
_entity_poly.pdbx_seq_one_letter_code
_entity_poly.pdbx_strand_id
1 'polypeptide(L)'
;MSYKLFIDDLRFPVTDDWVIARQSGDAINIVQQNGFPQEISFDHDLGYDDTSIRFLHWIAEALMDGKLTIPENFTYSVHSQNPVGAKNIHTYMQCILKAFEK
;
A
#
# COMPACT_ATOMS: atom_id res chain seq x y z
N MET A 1 -15.08 -5.01 -6.67
CA MET A 1 -14.41 -4.54 -7.88
C MET A 1 -12.93 -4.28 -7.61
N SER A 2 -12.10 -4.60 -8.60
CA SER A 2 -10.66 -4.37 -8.49
C SER A 2 -10.31 -2.91 -8.72
N TYR A 3 -9.33 -2.43 -8.00
CA TYR A 3 -8.78 -1.09 -8.22
C TYR A 3 -7.28 -1.10 -7.93
N LYS A 4 -6.59 -0.06 -8.38
CA LYS A 4 -5.16 0.13 -8.15
C LYS A 4 -4.96 1.34 -7.27
N LEU A 5 -4.08 1.24 -6.28
CA LEU A 5 -3.82 2.28 -5.30
C LEU A 5 -2.41 2.85 -5.50
N PHE A 6 -2.31 4.15 -5.69
CA PHE A 6 -1.05 4.87 -5.84
C PHE A 6 -0.83 5.76 -4.62
N ILE A 7 0.19 5.44 -3.82
CA ILE A 7 0.50 6.15 -2.58
C ILE A 7 1.72 7.03 -2.81
N ASP A 8 1.53 8.33 -2.86
CA ASP A 8 2.59 9.32 -3.11
C ASP A 8 2.06 10.69 -2.73
N ASP A 9 2.83 11.49 -2.02
CA ASP A 9 2.38 12.81 -1.54
C ASP A 9 2.39 13.89 -2.62
N LEU A 10 3.12 13.70 -3.72
CA LEU A 10 3.31 14.73 -4.74
C LEU A 10 3.08 14.27 -6.16
N ARG A 11 3.55 13.07 -6.51
CA ARG A 11 3.58 12.62 -7.90
C ARG A 11 2.25 12.06 -8.36
N PHE A 12 2.08 11.97 -9.66
CA PHE A 12 0.91 11.34 -10.29
C PHE A 12 1.35 10.07 -11.00
N PRO A 13 0.49 9.05 -11.06
CA PRO A 13 0.80 7.85 -11.83
C PRO A 13 0.84 8.16 -13.33
N VAL A 14 1.50 7.28 -14.09
CA VAL A 14 1.65 7.45 -15.54
C VAL A 14 0.29 7.36 -16.26
N THR A 15 -0.61 6.54 -15.74
CA THR A 15 -1.96 6.38 -16.28
C THR A 15 -2.98 6.93 -15.28
N ASP A 16 -4.22 7.16 -15.73
CA ASP A 16 -5.26 7.77 -14.89
C ASP A 16 -6.21 6.76 -14.24
N ASP A 17 -5.88 5.47 -14.31
CA ASP A 17 -6.72 4.40 -13.74
C ASP A 17 -6.37 4.06 -12.29
N TRP A 18 -5.59 4.89 -11.62
CA TRP A 18 -5.18 4.70 -10.23
C TRP A 18 -6.01 5.56 -9.28
N VAL A 19 -6.34 4.99 -8.11
CA VAL A 19 -6.85 5.79 -6.98
C VAL A 19 -5.64 6.31 -6.23
N ILE A 20 -5.60 7.62 -5.98
CA ILE A 20 -4.43 8.29 -5.41
C ILE A 20 -4.65 8.54 -3.92
N ALA A 21 -3.67 8.13 -3.10
CA ALA A 21 -3.61 8.45 -1.68
C ALA A 21 -2.38 9.31 -1.43
N ARG A 22 -2.58 10.47 -0.84
CA ARG A 22 -1.50 11.43 -0.58
C ARG A 22 -0.81 11.23 0.76
N GLN A 23 -1.47 10.56 1.69
CA GLN A 23 -0.97 10.27 3.03
C GLN A 23 -1.39 8.86 3.43
N SER A 24 -0.76 8.33 4.49
CA SER A 24 -1.10 7.01 4.99
C SER A 24 -2.57 6.92 5.42
N GLY A 25 -3.10 7.98 6.04
CA GLY A 25 -4.51 8.03 6.45
C GLY A 25 -5.47 7.92 5.27
N ASP A 26 -5.14 8.56 4.14
CA ASP A 26 -5.94 8.45 2.91
C ASP A 26 -5.96 7.01 2.40
N ALA A 27 -4.79 6.37 2.39
CA ALA A 27 -4.67 4.98 1.94
C ALA A 27 -5.51 4.05 2.83
N ILE A 28 -5.45 4.25 4.14
CA ILE A 28 -6.24 3.48 5.11
C ILE A 28 -7.73 3.64 4.82
N ASN A 29 -8.19 4.88 4.65
CA ASN A 29 -9.62 5.16 4.39
C ASN A 29 -10.09 4.52 3.08
N ILE A 30 -9.29 4.59 2.04
CA ILE A 30 -9.62 4.01 0.73
C ILE A 30 -9.80 2.49 0.86
N VAL A 31 -8.84 1.81 1.49
CA VAL A 31 -8.89 0.35 1.65
C VAL A 31 -10.01 -0.05 2.60
N GLN A 32 -10.24 0.72 3.65
CA GLN A 32 -11.32 0.45 4.60
C GLN A 32 -12.69 0.47 3.92
N GLN A 33 -12.88 1.39 2.97
CA GLN A 33 -14.16 1.53 2.27
C GLN A 33 -14.31 0.60 1.06
N ASN A 34 -13.20 0.27 0.39
CA ASN A 34 -13.26 -0.41 -0.91
C ASN A 34 -12.65 -1.82 -0.91
N GLY A 35 -12.04 -2.23 0.19
CA GLY A 35 -11.35 -3.51 0.28
C GLY A 35 -9.91 -3.44 -0.22
N PHE A 36 -9.23 -4.58 -0.21
CA PHE A 36 -7.82 -4.66 -0.59
C PHE A 36 -7.66 -4.42 -2.10
N PRO A 37 -6.76 -3.52 -2.52
CA PRO A 37 -6.58 -3.25 -3.95
C PRO A 37 -5.91 -4.41 -4.67
N GLN A 38 -6.08 -4.47 -6.00
CA GLN A 38 -5.42 -5.46 -6.84
C GLN A 38 -3.94 -5.17 -7.00
N GLU A 39 -3.57 -3.89 -6.97
CA GLU A 39 -2.19 -3.45 -7.14
C GLU A 39 -1.96 -2.20 -6.28
N ILE A 40 -0.76 -2.10 -5.69
CA ILE A 40 -0.34 -0.91 -4.95
C ILE A 40 1.02 -0.46 -5.48
N SER A 41 1.16 0.84 -5.72
CA SER A 41 2.44 1.47 -6.00
C SER A 41 2.80 2.38 -4.82
N PHE A 42 3.92 2.10 -4.17
CA PHE A 42 4.32 2.74 -2.91
C PHE A 42 5.40 3.79 -3.11
N ASP A 43 5.22 4.97 -2.54
CA ASP A 43 6.31 5.84 -2.12
C ASP A 43 6.49 5.67 -0.60
N HIS A 44 7.69 5.88 -0.09
CA HIS A 44 7.96 5.74 1.35
C HIS A 44 7.58 7.00 2.12
N ASP A 45 8.11 8.15 1.71
CA ASP A 45 7.96 9.40 2.44
C ASP A 45 6.71 10.14 1.96
N LEU A 46 5.79 10.44 2.89
CA LEU A 46 4.51 11.07 2.57
C LEU A 46 4.37 12.46 3.20
N GLY A 47 5.50 13.06 3.60
CA GLY A 47 5.52 14.39 4.20
C GLY A 47 5.17 14.38 5.70
N TYR A 48 5.60 15.38 6.43
CA TYR A 48 5.24 15.60 7.85
C TYR A 48 5.38 14.34 8.72
N ASP A 49 6.52 13.67 8.65
CA ASP A 49 6.78 12.45 9.44
C ASP A 49 5.88 11.26 9.11
N ASP A 50 5.10 11.34 8.04
CA ASP A 50 4.27 10.24 7.59
C ASP A 50 5.01 9.35 6.60
N THR A 51 4.80 8.05 6.67
CA THR A 51 5.37 7.09 5.72
C THR A 51 4.36 6.00 5.39
N SER A 52 4.61 5.30 4.28
CA SER A 52 3.80 4.15 3.89
C SER A 52 3.90 2.98 4.89
N ILE A 53 4.89 2.97 5.76
CA ILE A 53 5.01 1.93 6.79
C ILE A 53 3.79 1.96 7.73
N ARG A 54 3.27 3.15 8.03
CA ARG A 54 2.06 3.29 8.85
C ARG A 54 0.87 2.57 8.20
N PHE A 55 0.71 2.74 6.90
CA PHE A 55 -0.33 2.02 6.14
C PHE A 55 -0.10 0.51 6.18
N LEU A 56 1.16 0.07 6.02
CA LEU A 56 1.50 -1.36 6.07
C LEU A 56 1.19 -1.99 7.43
N HIS A 57 1.45 -1.27 8.52
CA HIS A 57 1.05 -1.71 9.86
C HIS A 57 -0.46 -1.93 9.94
N TRP A 58 -1.21 -0.98 9.41
CA TRP A 58 -2.68 -1.05 9.47
C TRP A 58 -3.21 -2.24 8.66
N ILE A 59 -2.72 -2.46 7.44
CA ILE A 59 -3.22 -3.59 6.64
C ILE A 59 -2.82 -4.93 7.25
N ALA A 60 -1.64 -5.02 7.86
CA ALA A 60 -1.22 -6.24 8.54
C ALA A 60 -2.18 -6.58 9.68
N GLU A 61 -2.55 -5.60 10.51
CA GLU A 61 -3.53 -5.80 11.59
C GLU A 61 -4.90 -6.20 11.03
N ALA A 62 -5.36 -5.54 9.98
CA ALA A 62 -6.66 -5.85 9.38
C ALA A 62 -6.69 -7.27 8.79
N LEU A 63 -5.59 -7.71 8.20
CA LEU A 63 -5.48 -9.09 7.71
C LEU A 63 -5.49 -10.10 8.85
N MET A 64 -4.77 -9.81 9.94
CA MET A 64 -4.75 -10.67 11.13
C MET A 64 -6.13 -10.77 11.77
N ASP A 65 -6.89 -9.69 11.77
CA ASP A 65 -8.25 -9.65 12.33
C ASP A 65 -9.30 -10.25 11.38
N GLY A 66 -8.90 -10.69 10.19
CA GLY A 66 -9.84 -11.24 9.21
C GLY A 66 -10.72 -10.22 8.52
N LYS A 67 -10.40 -8.93 8.63
CA LYS A 67 -11.19 -7.85 8.03
C LYS A 67 -10.87 -7.64 6.56
N LEU A 68 -9.70 -8.08 6.12
CA LEU A 68 -9.25 -7.96 4.72
C LEU A 68 -8.75 -9.30 4.22
N THR A 69 -8.82 -9.49 2.92
CA THR A 69 -8.27 -10.66 2.23
C THR A 69 -7.47 -10.16 1.03
N ILE A 70 -6.24 -10.67 0.88
CA ILE A 70 -5.40 -10.31 -0.26
C ILE A 70 -5.99 -10.97 -1.51
N PRO A 71 -6.28 -10.20 -2.58
CA PRO A 71 -6.85 -10.78 -3.79
C PRO A 71 -5.82 -11.65 -4.53
N GLU A 72 -6.32 -12.60 -5.31
CA GLU A 72 -5.47 -13.42 -6.18
C GLU A 72 -4.78 -12.52 -7.20
N ASN A 73 -3.54 -12.86 -7.54
CA ASN A 73 -2.73 -12.12 -8.49
C ASN A 73 -2.42 -10.68 -8.05
N PHE A 74 -2.48 -10.42 -6.74
CA PHE A 74 -2.07 -9.13 -6.19
C PHE A 74 -0.61 -8.86 -6.53
N THR A 75 -0.32 -7.63 -6.97
CA THR A 75 1.04 -7.17 -7.23
C THR A 75 1.27 -5.84 -6.57
N TYR A 76 2.54 -5.51 -6.33
CA TYR A 76 2.91 -4.19 -5.84
C TYR A 76 4.24 -3.77 -6.46
N SER A 77 4.49 -2.47 -6.41
CA SER A 77 5.77 -1.90 -6.80
C SER A 77 6.13 -0.80 -5.82
N VAL A 78 7.42 -0.46 -5.78
CA VAL A 78 7.92 0.62 -4.93
C VAL A 78 8.64 1.60 -5.84
N HIS A 79 8.18 2.85 -5.84
CA HIS A 79 8.72 3.89 -6.70
C HIS A 79 9.44 5.00 -5.90
N SER A 80 9.80 4.72 -4.65
CA SER A 80 10.44 5.68 -3.77
C SER A 80 11.88 5.97 -4.20
N GLN A 81 12.30 7.24 -4.07
CA GLN A 81 13.68 7.65 -4.28
C GLN A 81 14.54 7.44 -3.03
N ASN A 82 13.95 7.04 -1.93
CA ASN A 82 14.67 6.72 -0.69
C ASN A 82 14.99 5.22 -0.69
N PRO A 83 16.26 4.81 -0.95
CA PRO A 83 16.58 3.40 -1.09
C PRO A 83 16.39 2.59 0.19
N VAL A 84 16.62 3.19 1.36
CA VAL A 84 16.38 2.52 2.63
C VAL A 84 14.88 2.32 2.86
N GLY A 85 14.09 3.36 2.61
CA GLY A 85 12.64 3.29 2.72
C GLY A 85 12.03 2.30 1.74
N ALA A 86 12.51 2.28 0.49
CA ALA A 86 12.04 1.32 -0.51
C ALA A 86 12.31 -0.11 -0.08
N LYS A 87 13.50 -0.38 0.45
CA LYS A 87 13.86 -1.71 0.95
C LYS A 87 12.96 -2.11 2.13
N ASN A 88 12.67 -1.18 3.03
CA ASN A 88 11.82 -1.44 4.19
C ASN A 88 10.39 -1.80 3.75
N ILE A 89 9.83 -1.08 2.79
CA ILE A 89 8.51 -1.39 2.25
C ILE A 89 8.51 -2.79 1.61
N HIS A 90 9.50 -3.06 0.78
CA HIS A 90 9.60 -4.35 0.10
C HIS A 90 9.70 -5.50 1.10
N THR A 91 10.55 -5.36 2.10
CA THR A 91 10.71 -6.38 3.15
C THR A 91 9.39 -6.59 3.90
N TYR A 92 8.71 -5.51 4.26
CA TYR A 92 7.45 -5.58 4.98
C TYR A 92 6.38 -6.28 4.15
N MET A 93 6.24 -5.90 2.87
CA MET A 93 5.27 -6.53 1.98
C MET A 93 5.56 -8.01 1.77
N GLN A 94 6.83 -8.39 1.62
CA GLN A 94 7.18 -9.80 1.49
C GLN A 94 6.78 -10.59 2.73
N CYS A 95 6.97 -10.03 3.92
CA CYS A 95 6.53 -10.66 5.17
C CYS A 95 5.02 -10.82 5.21
N ILE A 96 4.26 -9.80 4.81
CA ILE A 96 2.81 -9.86 4.78
C ILE A 96 2.34 -10.94 3.79
N LEU A 97 2.86 -10.92 2.58
CA LEU A 97 2.45 -11.88 1.55
C LEU A 97 2.76 -13.31 1.97
N LYS A 98 3.92 -13.53 2.60
CA LYS A 98 4.28 -14.86 3.07
C LYS A 98 3.38 -15.33 4.21
N ALA A 99 3.03 -14.44 5.12
CA ALA A 99 2.18 -14.76 6.28
C ALA A 99 0.73 -15.09 5.87
N PHE A 100 0.24 -14.46 4.82
CA PHE A 100 -1.17 -14.56 4.40
C PHE A 100 -1.36 -15.20 3.02
N GLU A 101 -0.33 -15.81 2.47
CA GLU A 101 -0.48 -16.55 1.21
C GLU A 101 -1.38 -17.78 1.42
N LYS A 102 -2.08 -18.13 0.36
CA LYS A 102 -3.01 -19.28 0.39
C LYS A 102 -2.39 -20.51 -0.24
#